data_f89232fa5463721626ac6bd3c5958d8c
#
_entry.id   f89232fa5463721626ac6bd3c5958d8c
#
_cell.length_a   1.000
_cell.length_b   1.000
_cell.length_c   1.000
_cell.angle_alpha   90.00
_cell.angle_beta   90.00
_cell.angle_gamma   90.00
#
_symmetry.space_group_name_H-M   'P 1'
#
loop_
_entity.id
_entity.type
_entity.pdbx_description
1 polymer ?
#
loop_
_entity_poly.entity_id
_entity_poly.type
_entity_poly.pdbx_seq_one_letter_code
_entity_poly.pdbx_strand_id
1 'polypeptide(L)'
;ACIVLAGCQADRRSANEALSDYVRQNSKAVGFATVNPTEDPVTARQLKKEVLDKDLRGLVLYCAEERFHPAHSRAMNLYEAAAELNLPIFFHNCPPFSQQAVMDYARPFQLDEIARTFPTLKMIVGRMGFPFIEQTWCLLGKHENMFADLTIIPQKVWEVYNLVMSAYEAGVMDRLLFGS
;
A
#
# COMPACT_ATOMS: atom_id res chain seq x y z
N ALA A 1 6.38 -3.26 -15.84
CA ALA A 1 5.10 -3.68 -15.25
C ALA A 1 4.45 -2.48 -14.55
N CYS A 2 3.14 -2.40 -14.57
CA CYS A 2 2.36 -1.37 -13.89
C CYS A 2 1.58 -2.04 -12.74
N ILE A 3 1.72 -1.53 -11.52
CA ILE A 3 0.90 -1.98 -10.39
C ILE A 3 -0.50 -1.36 -10.53
N VAL A 4 -1.53 -2.19 -10.48
CA VAL A 4 -2.94 -1.78 -10.50
C VAL A 4 -3.58 -2.17 -9.18
N LEU A 5 -4.17 -1.21 -8.49
CA LEU A 5 -4.80 -1.43 -7.19
C LEU A 5 -6.29 -1.70 -7.34
N ALA A 6 -6.81 -2.71 -6.64
CA ALA A 6 -8.25 -2.85 -6.48
C ALA A 6 -8.78 -1.69 -5.63
N GLY A 7 -9.92 -1.12 -6.03
CA GLY A 7 -10.51 0.03 -5.33
C GLY A 7 -11.08 -0.32 -3.95
N CYS A 8 -11.19 0.70 -3.09
CA CYS A 8 -11.92 0.62 -1.84
C CYS A 8 -13.43 0.61 -2.12
N GLN A 9 -14.03 -0.56 -2.18
CA GLN A 9 -15.45 -0.76 -2.46
C GLN A 9 -16.09 -1.62 -1.37
N ALA A 10 -17.39 -1.46 -1.19
CA ALA A 10 -18.16 -2.27 -0.24
C ALA A 10 -18.11 -3.78 -0.58
N ASP A 11 -18.03 -4.11 -1.86
CA ASP A 11 -17.81 -5.49 -2.34
C ASP A 11 -16.36 -5.68 -2.83
N ARG A 12 -15.46 -5.96 -1.89
CA ARG A 12 -14.04 -6.23 -2.17
C ARG A 12 -13.84 -7.48 -3.03
N ARG A 13 -14.71 -8.49 -2.90
CA ARG A 13 -14.59 -9.71 -3.70
C ARG A 13 -14.80 -9.41 -5.17
N SER A 14 -15.86 -8.68 -5.51
CA SER A 14 -16.14 -8.27 -6.90
C SER A 14 -15.02 -7.38 -7.46
N ALA A 15 -14.48 -6.45 -6.66
CA ALA A 15 -13.35 -5.62 -7.08
C ALA A 15 -12.10 -6.45 -7.39
N ASN A 16 -11.78 -7.44 -6.56
CA ASN A 16 -10.63 -8.34 -6.77
C ASN A 16 -10.83 -9.27 -7.97
N GLU A 17 -12.05 -9.74 -8.23
CA GLU A 17 -12.39 -10.55 -9.41
C GLU A 17 -12.25 -9.75 -10.70
N ALA A 18 -12.80 -8.54 -10.75
CA ALA A 18 -12.64 -7.65 -11.90
C ALA A 18 -11.17 -7.32 -12.18
N LEU A 19 -10.36 -7.09 -11.12
CA LEU A 19 -8.93 -6.86 -11.25
C LEU A 19 -8.20 -8.12 -11.77
N SER A 20 -8.56 -9.31 -11.27
CA SER A 20 -8.04 -10.59 -11.75
C SER A 20 -8.26 -10.76 -13.25
N ASP A 21 -9.48 -10.50 -13.74
CA ASP A 21 -9.81 -10.58 -15.16
C ASP A 21 -9.01 -9.54 -15.99
N TYR A 22 -8.82 -8.35 -15.45
CA TYR A 22 -8.03 -7.31 -16.10
C TYR A 22 -6.55 -7.71 -16.24
N VAL A 23 -5.91 -8.22 -15.18
CA VAL A 23 -4.48 -8.58 -15.23
C VAL A 23 -4.22 -9.79 -16.13
N ARG A 24 -5.16 -10.73 -16.23
CA ARG A 24 -5.08 -11.86 -17.18
C ARG A 24 -5.06 -11.42 -18.62
N GLN A 25 -5.74 -10.33 -18.94
CA GLN A 25 -5.80 -9.75 -20.29
C GLN A 25 -4.63 -8.79 -20.57
N ASN A 26 -3.89 -8.34 -19.55
CA ASN A 26 -2.87 -7.31 -19.64
C ASN A 26 -1.55 -7.76 -19.02
N SER A 27 -0.69 -8.40 -19.80
CA SER A 27 0.59 -8.96 -19.32
C SER A 27 1.57 -7.96 -18.68
N LYS A 28 1.35 -6.66 -18.87
CA LYS A 28 2.13 -5.59 -18.25
C LYS A 28 1.57 -5.12 -16.90
N ALA A 29 0.37 -5.56 -16.53
CA ALA A 29 -0.29 -5.22 -15.29
C ALA A 29 0.03 -6.23 -14.17
N VAL A 30 0.22 -5.73 -12.96
CA VAL A 30 0.38 -6.51 -11.72
C VAL A 30 -0.70 -6.06 -10.75
N GLY A 31 -1.65 -6.93 -10.43
CA GLY A 31 -2.80 -6.60 -9.59
C GLY A 31 -2.49 -6.73 -8.09
N PHE A 32 -2.93 -5.74 -7.32
CA PHE A 32 -2.92 -5.78 -5.87
C PHE A 32 -4.36 -5.85 -5.35
N ALA A 33 -4.68 -6.93 -4.65
CA ALA A 33 -6.01 -7.18 -4.11
C ALA A 33 -6.33 -6.27 -2.92
N THR A 34 -7.55 -5.77 -2.83
CA THR A 34 -8.02 -5.09 -1.62
C THR A 34 -8.44 -6.10 -0.55
N VAL A 35 -8.00 -5.86 0.70
CA VAL A 35 -8.30 -6.69 1.87
C VAL A 35 -8.54 -5.79 3.07
N ASN A 36 -9.59 -6.09 3.86
CA ASN A 36 -9.76 -5.50 5.19
C ASN A 36 -9.51 -6.56 6.26
N PRO A 37 -8.41 -6.51 7.00
CA PRO A 37 -8.06 -7.54 7.97
C PRO A 37 -9.04 -7.65 9.14
N THR A 38 -9.88 -6.64 9.39
CA THR A 38 -10.89 -6.68 10.46
C THR A 38 -12.17 -7.41 10.06
N GLU A 39 -12.40 -7.59 8.76
CA GLU A 39 -13.60 -8.25 8.21
C GLU A 39 -13.26 -9.53 7.46
N ASP A 40 -12.22 -9.50 6.65
CA ASP A 40 -11.83 -10.60 5.79
C ASP A 40 -10.99 -11.67 6.53
N PRO A 41 -10.99 -12.92 6.07
CA PRO A 41 -10.07 -13.94 6.53
C PRO A 41 -8.63 -13.64 6.10
N VAL A 42 -7.67 -13.75 7.03
CA VAL A 42 -6.27 -13.30 6.82
C VAL A 42 -5.22 -14.40 6.99
N THR A 43 -5.60 -15.67 6.89
CA THR A 43 -4.62 -16.77 6.93
C THR A 43 -3.87 -16.91 5.61
N ALA A 44 -2.61 -17.39 5.64
CA ALA A 44 -1.80 -17.63 4.44
C ALA A 44 -2.52 -18.51 3.40
N ARG A 45 -3.26 -19.55 3.87
CA ARG A 45 -4.06 -20.41 2.98
C ARG A 45 -5.16 -19.64 2.25
N GLN A 46 -5.83 -18.73 2.94
CA GLN A 46 -6.92 -17.93 2.35
C GLN A 46 -6.38 -16.86 1.41
N LEU A 47 -5.27 -16.19 1.79
CA LEU A 47 -4.59 -15.25 0.91
C LEU A 47 -4.06 -15.93 -0.36
N LYS A 48 -3.49 -17.14 -0.25
CA LYS A 48 -3.08 -17.89 -1.42
C LYS A 48 -4.26 -18.08 -2.39
N LYS A 49 -5.40 -18.55 -1.89
CA LYS A 49 -6.60 -18.80 -2.69
C LYS A 49 -7.19 -17.51 -3.29
N GLU A 50 -7.32 -16.46 -2.48
CA GLU A 50 -8.02 -15.23 -2.90
C GLU A 50 -7.13 -14.24 -3.66
N VAL A 51 -5.83 -14.41 -3.61
CA VAL A 51 -4.86 -13.51 -4.23
C VAL A 51 -4.04 -14.25 -5.30
N LEU A 52 -3.19 -15.20 -4.90
CA LEU A 52 -2.26 -15.85 -5.82
C LEU A 52 -2.95 -16.72 -6.87
N ASP A 53 -3.99 -17.47 -6.50
CA ASP A 53 -4.76 -18.30 -7.45
C ASP A 53 -5.60 -17.45 -8.41
N LYS A 54 -5.78 -16.16 -8.12
CA LYS A 54 -6.41 -15.16 -8.99
C LYS A 54 -5.40 -14.32 -9.80
N ASP A 55 -4.14 -14.74 -9.87
CA ASP A 55 -3.05 -14.03 -10.55
C ASP A 55 -2.73 -12.64 -9.98
N LEU A 56 -3.19 -12.32 -8.77
CA LEU A 56 -2.82 -11.11 -8.07
C LEU A 56 -1.49 -11.31 -7.33
N ARG A 57 -0.71 -10.24 -7.12
CA ARG A 57 0.68 -10.35 -6.65
C ARG A 57 1.02 -9.40 -5.51
N GLY A 58 0.02 -8.81 -4.89
CA GLY A 58 0.18 -7.94 -3.74
C GLY A 58 -1.17 -7.59 -3.11
N LEU A 59 -1.13 -6.84 -2.03
CA LEU A 59 -2.29 -6.39 -1.29
C LEU A 59 -2.33 -4.87 -1.23
N VAL A 60 -3.53 -4.29 -1.24
CA VAL A 60 -3.74 -2.88 -0.92
C VAL A 60 -4.64 -2.74 0.31
N LEU A 61 -4.22 -1.91 1.24
CA LEU A 61 -4.94 -1.62 2.48
C LEU A 61 -5.37 -0.15 2.51
N TYR A 62 -6.63 0.09 2.85
CA TYR A 62 -7.24 1.40 2.96
C TYR A 62 -7.49 1.75 4.44
N CYS A 63 -6.44 1.76 5.26
CA CYS A 63 -6.53 1.86 6.73
C CYS A 63 -7.40 3.03 7.21
N ALA A 64 -7.22 4.23 6.63
CA ALA A 64 -8.00 5.41 6.98
C ALA A 64 -9.46 5.29 6.57
N GLU A 65 -9.74 4.90 5.33
CA GLU A 65 -11.09 4.79 4.77
C GLU A 65 -11.89 3.66 5.43
N GLU A 66 -11.26 2.52 5.65
CA GLU A 66 -11.88 1.34 6.28
C GLU A 66 -11.76 1.37 7.82
N ARG A 67 -11.22 2.44 8.39
CA ARG A 67 -11.20 2.78 9.82
C ARG A 67 -10.58 1.71 10.72
N PHE A 68 -9.52 1.05 10.29
CA PHE A 68 -8.75 0.15 11.14
C PHE A 68 -7.32 0.66 11.35
N HIS A 69 -6.83 0.53 12.56
CA HIS A 69 -5.46 0.91 12.90
C HIS A 69 -4.47 0.00 12.16
N PRO A 70 -3.41 0.53 11.51
CA PRO A 70 -2.42 -0.31 10.82
C PRO A 70 -1.83 -1.44 11.68
N ALA A 71 -1.57 -1.19 12.96
CA ALA A 71 -1.10 -2.21 13.92
C ALA A 71 -2.25 -2.94 14.66
N HIS A 72 -3.46 -3.02 14.09
CA HIS A 72 -4.53 -3.85 14.64
C HIS A 72 -4.11 -5.33 14.66
N SER A 73 -4.45 -6.08 15.72
CA SER A 73 -3.97 -7.48 15.90
C SER A 73 -4.26 -8.39 14.70
N ARG A 74 -5.43 -8.27 14.09
CA ARG A 74 -5.76 -9.01 12.86
C ARG A 74 -4.97 -8.54 11.64
N ALA A 75 -4.59 -7.26 11.60
CA ALA A 75 -3.70 -6.75 10.55
C ALA A 75 -2.28 -7.30 10.73
N MET A 76 -1.78 -7.44 11.96
CA MET A 76 -0.49 -8.09 12.22
C MET A 76 -0.47 -9.55 11.72
N ASN A 77 -1.55 -10.30 11.90
CA ASN A 77 -1.67 -11.66 11.33
C ASN A 77 -1.68 -11.65 9.79
N LEU A 78 -2.30 -10.61 9.16
CA LEU A 78 -2.23 -10.42 7.72
C LEU A 78 -0.80 -10.17 7.23
N TYR A 79 -0.03 -9.35 7.96
CA TYR A 79 1.36 -9.04 7.59
C TYR A 79 2.26 -10.28 7.68
N GLU A 80 2.09 -11.09 8.71
CA GLU A 80 2.80 -12.38 8.84
C GLU A 80 2.50 -13.28 7.63
N ALA A 81 1.22 -13.50 7.33
CA ALA A 81 0.80 -14.31 6.19
C ALA A 81 1.26 -13.74 4.83
N ALA A 82 1.26 -12.42 4.67
CA ALA A 82 1.76 -11.77 3.46
C ALA A 82 3.28 -11.92 3.32
N ALA A 83 4.03 -11.82 4.41
CA ALA A 83 5.48 -12.03 4.43
C ALA A 83 5.83 -13.48 4.06
N GLU A 84 5.13 -14.48 4.59
CA GLU A 84 5.29 -15.89 4.24
C GLU A 84 5.07 -16.17 2.73
N LEU A 85 4.11 -15.45 2.13
CA LEU A 85 3.75 -15.60 0.72
C LEU A 85 4.53 -14.64 -0.20
N ASN A 86 5.45 -13.82 0.33
CA ASN A 86 6.16 -12.76 -0.40
C ASN A 86 5.22 -11.80 -1.14
N LEU A 87 4.07 -11.49 -0.54
CA LEU A 87 3.11 -10.51 -1.06
C LEU A 87 3.45 -9.12 -0.54
N PRO A 88 3.85 -8.16 -1.40
CA PRO A 88 4.03 -6.77 -0.98
C PRO A 88 2.69 -6.14 -0.58
N ILE A 89 2.73 -5.18 0.33
CA ILE A 89 1.56 -4.45 0.78
C ILE A 89 1.67 -2.97 0.42
N PHE A 90 0.65 -2.46 -0.25
CA PHE A 90 0.47 -1.05 -0.55
C PHE A 90 -0.48 -0.42 0.49
N PHE A 91 0.02 0.52 1.27
CA PHE A 91 -0.79 1.31 2.20
C PHE A 91 -1.31 2.54 1.47
N HIS A 92 -2.58 2.47 1.08
CA HIS A 92 -3.19 3.53 0.30
C HIS A 92 -3.36 4.80 1.14
N ASN A 93 -2.87 5.90 0.59
CA ASN A 93 -2.96 7.22 1.20
C ASN A 93 -3.16 8.27 0.08
N CYS A 94 -4.40 8.51 -0.30
CA CYS A 94 -4.72 9.42 -1.39
C CYS A 94 -5.93 10.31 -1.05
N PRO A 95 -5.70 11.57 -0.64
CA PRO A 95 -6.77 12.56 -0.54
C PRO A 95 -7.48 12.79 -1.89
N PRO A 96 -8.77 13.25 -1.88
CA PRO A 96 -9.54 13.55 -0.69
C PRO A 96 -10.02 12.31 0.05
N PHE A 97 -9.89 12.31 1.37
CA PHE A 97 -10.48 11.29 2.23
C PHE A 97 -11.98 11.47 2.36
N SER A 98 -12.72 10.37 2.57
CA SER A 98 -14.14 10.44 2.91
C SER A 98 -14.36 11.12 4.26
N GLN A 99 -15.57 11.63 4.50
CA GLN A 99 -15.91 12.25 5.79
C GLN A 99 -15.81 11.27 6.98
N GLN A 100 -15.86 9.98 6.71
CA GLN A 100 -15.81 8.93 7.74
C GLN A 100 -14.39 8.39 7.97
N ALA A 101 -13.43 8.76 7.13
CA ALA A 101 -12.05 8.30 7.24
C ALA A 101 -11.40 8.75 8.55
N VAL A 102 -10.59 7.87 9.14
CA VAL A 102 -9.78 8.20 10.32
C VAL A 102 -8.38 8.58 9.86
N MET A 103 -8.14 9.87 9.68
CA MET A 103 -6.90 10.39 9.08
C MET A 103 -5.64 10.01 9.88
N ASP A 104 -5.75 9.77 11.19
CA ASP A 104 -4.62 9.33 11.99
C ASP A 104 -4.08 7.96 11.53
N TYR A 105 -4.94 7.11 10.97
CA TYR A 105 -4.56 5.79 10.42
C TYR A 105 -3.87 5.87 9.05
N ALA A 106 -3.82 7.06 8.44
CA ALA A 106 -3.05 7.35 7.23
C ALA A 106 -1.62 7.84 7.52
N ARG A 107 -1.26 8.09 8.80
CA ARG A 107 0.07 8.63 9.15
C ARG A 107 1.15 7.58 8.93
N PRO A 108 2.22 7.90 8.17
CA PRO A 108 3.28 6.93 7.87
C PRO A 108 3.96 6.34 9.11
N PHE A 109 4.15 7.10 10.18
CA PHE A 109 4.77 6.58 11.41
C PHE A 109 4.00 5.44 12.08
N GLN A 110 2.70 5.25 11.76
CA GLN A 110 1.94 4.06 12.19
C GLN A 110 2.50 2.76 11.57
N LEU A 111 3.33 2.85 10.54
CA LEU A 111 3.94 1.70 9.86
C LEU A 111 5.31 1.29 10.43
N ASP A 112 5.90 2.09 11.33
CA ASP A 112 7.22 1.82 11.90
C ASP A 112 7.30 0.46 12.63
N GLU A 113 6.32 0.18 13.46
CA GLU A 113 6.23 -1.08 14.21
C GLU A 113 6.11 -2.28 13.26
N ILE A 114 5.31 -2.15 12.20
CA ILE A 114 5.07 -3.21 11.22
C ILE A 114 6.36 -3.49 10.45
N ALA A 115 7.03 -2.45 9.94
CA ALA A 115 8.28 -2.59 9.19
C ALA A 115 9.39 -3.25 10.01
N ARG A 116 9.46 -2.92 11.30
CA ARG A 116 10.41 -3.50 12.24
C ARG A 116 10.08 -4.96 12.59
N THR A 117 8.80 -5.28 12.75
CA THR A 117 8.33 -6.63 13.12
C THR A 117 8.46 -7.61 11.95
N PHE A 118 8.22 -7.13 10.73
CA PHE A 118 8.26 -7.95 9.51
C PHE A 118 9.30 -7.42 8.51
N PRO A 119 10.60 -7.59 8.75
CA PRO A 119 11.66 -6.98 7.94
C PRO A 119 11.75 -7.54 6.51
N THR A 120 11.15 -8.69 6.25
CA THR A 120 11.08 -9.29 4.90
C THR A 120 9.86 -8.81 4.10
N LEU A 121 8.85 -8.24 4.77
CA LEU A 121 7.63 -7.75 4.14
C LEU A 121 7.92 -6.46 3.38
N LYS A 122 7.73 -6.44 2.08
CA LYS A 122 7.84 -5.21 1.28
C LYS A 122 6.59 -4.35 1.47
N MET A 123 6.80 -3.11 1.88
CA MET A 123 5.75 -2.16 2.20
C MET A 123 5.87 -0.93 1.32
N ILE A 124 4.77 -0.49 0.73
CA ILE A 124 4.72 0.68 -0.16
C ILE A 124 3.79 1.72 0.46
N VAL A 125 4.30 2.91 0.73
CA VAL A 125 3.50 4.04 1.21
C VAL A 125 2.92 4.78 0.02
N GLY A 126 1.60 4.78 -0.11
CA GLY A 126 0.89 5.45 -1.19
C GLY A 126 1.08 6.96 -1.14
N ARG A 127 1.29 7.57 -2.30
CA ARG A 127 1.44 9.03 -2.48
C ARG A 127 2.41 9.66 -1.46
N MET A 128 3.53 8.98 -1.21
CA MET A 128 4.58 9.43 -0.28
C MET A 128 4.06 9.78 1.13
N GLY A 129 2.91 9.22 1.52
CA GLY A 129 2.28 9.51 2.81
C GLY A 129 1.69 10.91 2.96
N PHE A 130 1.39 11.59 1.83
CA PHE A 130 0.80 12.95 1.89
C PHE A 130 -0.38 13.05 2.87
N PRO A 131 -0.47 14.10 3.72
CA PRO A 131 0.42 15.27 3.79
C PRO A 131 1.65 15.13 4.71
N PHE A 132 1.95 13.95 5.24
CA PHE A 132 3.00 13.71 6.25
C PHE A 132 4.31 13.19 5.61
N ILE A 133 4.78 13.85 4.56
CA ILE A 133 5.85 13.39 3.67
C ILE A 133 7.16 13.16 4.42
N GLU A 134 7.54 14.04 5.34
CA GLU A 134 8.77 13.93 6.13
C GLU A 134 8.78 12.65 6.98
N GLN A 135 7.61 12.19 7.46
CA GLN A 135 7.50 10.91 8.15
C GLN A 135 7.87 9.74 7.23
N THR A 136 7.46 9.82 5.96
CA THR A 136 7.81 8.80 4.97
C THR A 136 9.31 8.78 4.71
N TRP A 137 9.95 9.95 4.52
CA TRP A 137 11.40 10.00 4.32
C TRP A 137 12.17 9.40 5.50
N CYS A 138 11.76 9.69 6.74
CA CYS A 138 12.33 9.07 7.93
C CYS A 138 12.19 7.54 7.91
N LEU A 139 11.03 7.02 7.50
CA LEU A 139 10.80 5.58 7.44
C LEU A 139 11.60 4.90 6.33
N LEU A 140 11.69 5.51 5.15
CA LEU A 140 12.49 4.97 4.04
C LEU A 140 13.98 4.95 4.38
N GLY A 141 14.48 5.97 5.10
CA GLY A 141 15.86 6.00 5.59
C GLY A 141 16.16 4.99 6.69
N LYS A 142 15.13 4.60 7.46
CA LYS A 142 15.25 3.67 8.59
C LYS A 142 15.09 2.20 8.18
N HIS A 143 14.19 1.90 7.26
CA HIS A 143 13.76 0.53 6.92
C HIS A 143 14.02 0.17 5.47
N GLU A 144 14.82 -0.86 5.24
CA GLU A 144 15.16 -1.33 3.88
C GLU A 144 13.98 -1.97 3.14
N ASN A 145 12.97 -2.44 3.86
CA ASN A 145 11.77 -3.07 3.31
C ASN A 145 10.65 -2.08 2.97
N MET A 146 10.88 -0.76 3.11
CA MET A 146 9.91 0.27 2.81
C MET A 146 10.22 1.01 1.52
N PHE A 147 9.17 1.33 0.79
CA PHE A 147 9.14 2.07 -0.47
C PHE A 147 8.01 3.10 -0.43
N ALA A 148 8.04 4.07 -1.32
CA ALA A 148 6.94 5.01 -1.48
C ALA A 148 6.57 5.19 -2.94
N ASP A 149 5.27 5.41 -3.19
CA ASP A 149 4.73 5.70 -4.50
C ASP A 149 4.74 7.22 -4.75
N LEU A 150 5.47 7.63 -5.80
CA LEU A 150 5.47 9.01 -6.29
C LEU A 150 4.33 9.20 -7.28
N THR A 151 3.12 9.37 -6.78
CA THR A 151 1.97 9.70 -7.62
C THR A 151 2.06 11.13 -8.12
N ILE A 152 2.26 11.30 -9.42
CA ILE A 152 2.39 12.60 -10.07
C ILE A 152 1.00 13.13 -10.43
N ILE A 153 0.71 14.34 -9.98
CA ILE A 153 -0.45 15.12 -10.42
C ILE A 153 0.05 16.18 -11.42
N PRO A 154 -0.19 16.01 -12.73
CA PRO A 154 0.42 16.89 -13.75
C PRO A 154 0.13 18.39 -13.57
N GLN A 155 -1.02 18.74 -12.96
CA GLN A 155 -1.39 20.12 -12.69
C GLN A 155 -0.64 20.79 -11.54
N LYS A 156 0.15 19.99 -10.79
CA LYS A 156 0.87 20.44 -9.57
C LYS A 156 2.39 20.33 -9.73
N VAL A 157 2.93 20.88 -10.79
CA VAL A 157 4.36 20.77 -11.16
C VAL A 157 5.30 21.18 -10.02
N TRP A 158 5.00 22.25 -9.32
CA TRP A 158 5.83 22.73 -8.20
C TRP A 158 5.76 21.80 -6.97
N GLU A 159 4.60 21.22 -6.71
CA GLU A 159 4.46 20.21 -5.65
C GLU A 159 5.35 19.00 -5.96
N VAL A 160 5.27 18.48 -7.18
CA VAL A 160 6.09 17.34 -7.64
C VAL A 160 7.57 17.66 -7.59
N TYR A 161 7.99 18.83 -8.06
CA TYR A 161 9.38 19.26 -8.02
C TYR A 161 9.92 19.28 -6.58
N ASN A 162 9.20 19.92 -5.65
CA ASN A 162 9.60 19.99 -4.25
C ASN A 162 9.68 18.60 -3.60
N LEU A 163 8.75 17.70 -3.93
CA LEU A 163 8.75 16.33 -3.43
C LEU A 163 9.98 15.54 -3.89
N VAL A 164 10.31 15.63 -5.17
CA VAL A 164 11.50 14.97 -5.73
C VAL A 164 12.77 15.53 -5.13
N MET A 165 12.88 16.87 -4.97
CA MET A 165 14.04 17.49 -4.35
C MET A 165 14.19 17.09 -2.87
N SER A 166 13.09 17.08 -2.12
CA SER A 166 13.08 16.65 -0.73
C SER A 166 13.50 15.18 -0.57
N ALA A 167 13.05 14.28 -1.46
CA ALA A 167 13.48 12.88 -1.47
C ALA A 167 14.96 12.73 -1.81
N TYR A 168 15.46 13.56 -2.75
CA TYR A 168 16.88 13.60 -3.10
C TYR A 168 17.74 14.03 -1.92
N GLU A 169 17.37 15.11 -1.24
CA GLU A 169 18.05 15.60 -0.03
C GLU A 169 18.01 14.59 1.12
N ALA A 170 16.93 13.86 1.26
CA ALA A 170 16.78 12.77 2.24
C ALA A 170 17.57 11.49 1.86
N GLY A 171 18.12 11.40 0.64
CA GLY A 171 18.87 10.23 0.17
C GLY A 171 18.05 8.97 -0.07
N VAL A 172 16.72 9.12 -0.37
CA VAL A 172 15.77 8.00 -0.49
C VAL A 172 15.22 7.78 -1.90
N MET A 173 15.85 8.38 -2.90
CA MET A 173 15.40 8.31 -4.31
C MET A 173 15.29 6.88 -4.86
N ASP A 174 16.16 5.98 -4.43
CA ASP A 174 16.19 4.57 -4.84
C ASP A 174 15.02 3.74 -4.25
N ARG A 175 14.27 4.33 -3.33
CA ARG A 175 13.10 3.72 -2.68
C ARG A 175 11.78 4.22 -3.25
N LEU A 176 11.82 5.08 -4.29
CA LEU A 176 10.62 5.62 -4.91
C LEU A 176 10.17 4.75 -6.09
N LEU A 177 8.87 4.51 -6.14
CA LEU A 177 8.16 3.92 -7.26
C LEU A 177 7.45 5.02 -8.03
N PHE A 178 7.56 5.01 -9.35
CA PHE A 178 6.82 5.96 -10.18
C PHE A 178 5.33 5.58 -10.22
N GLY A 179 4.47 6.57 -9.91
CA GLY A 179 3.01 6.43 -9.94
C GLY A 179 2.34 7.54 -10.74
N SER A 180 1.11 7.30 -11.20
CA SER A 180 0.29 8.29 -11.93
C SER A 180 -1.19 8.12 -11.61
#